data_1f1e8cdc9e7761eb047760557be03d9b
#
_entry.id   1f1e8cdc9e7761eb047760557be03d9b
#
_cell.length_a   1.000
_cell.length_b   1.000
_cell.length_c   1.000
_cell.angle_alpha   90.00
_cell.angle_beta   90.00
_cell.angle_gamma   90.00
#
_symmetry.space_group_name_H-M   'P 1'
#
loop_
_entity.id
_entity.type
_entity.pdbx_description
1 polymer ?
#
loop_
_entity_poly.entity_id
_entity_poly.type
_entity_poly.pdbx_seq_one_letter_code
_entity_poly.pdbx_strand_id
1 'polypeptide(L)'
;KKTIGYEIAEQMNWKLPDVIIYPTGGGTGLIGIWKAFQELLELGWIENRMPRMVTVQSDGCAPMVRAFHQGKEFADYWEGADTVADGIRVPSAVGDFIILKILRESGGTALEVPDRELMRAAKHMAAAEGLFVAPESAATLLAFQKLMQQGKIDRDETVLLISTGSGMKYIHLWEELTSGKLS
;
A
#
# COMPACT_ATOMS: atom_id res chain seq x y z
N LYS A 1 -2.58 -15.11 -3.80
CA LYS A 1 -2.74 -13.63 -3.64
C LYS A 1 -3.87 -13.05 -4.51
N LYS A 2 -4.21 -13.64 -5.67
CA LYS A 2 -5.32 -13.16 -6.53
C LYS A 2 -6.68 -13.15 -5.80
N THR A 3 -6.90 -14.05 -4.86
CA THR A 3 -8.14 -14.13 -4.07
C THR A 3 -8.52 -12.83 -3.40
N ILE A 4 -7.55 -11.99 -3.03
CA ILE A 4 -7.80 -10.64 -2.49
C ILE A 4 -8.58 -9.77 -3.50
N GLY A 5 -8.19 -9.81 -4.79
CA GLY A 5 -8.88 -9.03 -5.83
C GLY A 5 -10.31 -9.51 -6.08
N TYR A 6 -10.54 -10.82 -6.09
CA TYR A 6 -11.90 -11.35 -6.20
C TYR A 6 -12.78 -10.99 -5.01
N GLU A 7 -12.22 -11.08 -3.81
CA GLU A 7 -12.91 -10.70 -2.57
C GLU A 7 -13.26 -9.20 -2.55
N ILE A 8 -12.35 -8.34 -2.99
CA ILE A 8 -12.63 -6.90 -3.14
C ILE A 8 -13.80 -6.69 -4.10
N ALA A 9 -13.77 -7.30 -5.29
CA ALA A 9 -14.83 -7.14 -6.27
C ALA A 9 -16.18 -7.62 -5.74
N GLU A 10 -16.23 -8.79 -5.09
CA GLU A 10 -17.45 -9.35 -4.50
C GLU A 10 -18.01 -8.47 -3.38
N GLN A 11 -17.17 -8.07 -2.42
CA GLN A 11 -17.59 -7.24 -1.27
C GLN A 11 -18.00 -5.83 -1.67
N MET A 12 -17.50 -5.32 -2.79
CA MET A 12 -17.89 -4.03 -3.36
C MET A 12 -19.00 -4.14 -4.41
N ASN A 13 -19.75 -5.25 -4.43
CA ASN A 13 -20.85 -5.48 -5.36
C ASN A 13 -20.43 -5.30 -6.83
N TRP A 14 -19.26 -5.81 -7.19
CA TRP A 14 -18.67 -5.80 -8.54
C TRP A 14 -18.38 -4.41 -9.11
N LYS A 15 -18.39 -3.38 -8.25
CA LYS A 15 -17.93 -2.02 -8.56
C LYS A 15 -16.59 -1.78 -7.89
N LEU A 16 -15.53 -1.71 -8.68
CA LEU A 16 -14.19 -1.49 -8.13
C LEU A 16 -14.04 -0.07 -7.54
N PRO A 17 -13.19 0.11 -6.53
CA PRO A 17 -12.87 1.44 -6.01
C PRO A 17 -12.11 2.26 -7.05
N ASP A 18 -12.07 3.58 -6.88
CA ASP A 18 -11.32 4.48 -7.76
C ASP A 18 -9.81 4.38 -7.52
N VAL A 19 -9.41 4.14 -6.29
CA VAL A 19 -8.00 4.05 -5.86
C VAL A 19 -7.80 2.90 -4.90
N ILE A 20 -6.72 2.14 -5.08
CA ILE A 20 -6.25 1.14 -4.11
C ILE A 20 -4.85 1.51 -3.64
N ILE A 21 -4.67 1.70 -2.33
CA ILE A 21 -3.37 1.95 -1.72
C ILE A 21 -2.88 0.67 -1.07
N TYR A 22 -1.73 0.17 -1.57
CA TYR A 22 -1.16 -1.11 -1.15
C TYR A 22 0.23 -0.91 -0.49
N PRO A 23 0.44 -1.42 0.74
CA PRO A 23 1.74 -1.38 1.40
C PRO A 23 2.67 -2.39 0.73
N THR A 24 3.76 -1.92 0.12
CA THR A 24 4.52 -2.71 -0.83
C THR A 24 5.92 -3.06 -0.34
N GLY A 25 6.11 -4.33 -0.01
CA GLY A 25 7.43 -4.96 0.02
C GLY A 25 7.71 -5.66 -1.32
N GLY A 26 7.54 -6.99 -1.38
CA GLY A 26 7.66 -7.76 -2.62
C GLY A 26 6.53 -7.57 -3.64
N GLY A 27 5.44 -6.88 -3.26
CA GLY A 27 4.34 -6.47 -4.14
C GLY A 27 3.44 -7.58 -4.69
N THR A 28 3.59 -8.81 -4.21
CA THR A 28 2.84 -9.97 -4.74
C THR A 28 1.32 -9.84 -4.59
N GLY A 29 0.86 -9.12 -3.56
CA GLY A 29 -0.57 -8.83 -3.35
C GLY A 29 -1.08 -7.80 -4.35
N LEU A 30 -0.34 -6.70 -4.58
CA LEU A 30 -0.68 -5.69 -5.59
C LEU A 30 -0.79 -6.32 -6.97
N ILE A 31 0.20 -7.13 -7.37
CA ILE A 31 0.19 -7.87 -8.63
C ILE A 31 -1.01 -8.83 -8.70
N GLY A 32 -1.29 -9.53 -7.59
CA GLY A 32 -2.41 -10.47 -7.51
C GLY A 32 -3.77 -9.79 -7.66
N ILE A 33 -3.98 -8.64 -7.01
CA ILE A 33 -5.21 -7.84 -7.12
C ILE A 33 -5.41 -7.38 -8.57
N TRP A 34 -4.38 -6.79 -9.18
CA TRP A 34 -4.44 -6.33 -10.56
C TRP A 34 -4.76 -7.45 -11.54
N LYS A 35 -4.09 -8.61 -11.39
CA LYS A 35 -4.35 -9.79 -12.21
C LYS A 35 -5.78 -10.30 -12.06
N ALA A 36 -6.32 -10.32 -10.84
CA ALA A 36 -7.71 -10.71 -10.61
C ALA A 36 -8.69 -9.78 -11.32
N PHE A 37 -8.47 -8.48 -11.27
CA PHE A 37 -9.34 -7.51 -11.95
C PHE A 37 -9.27 -7.63 -13.47
N GLN A 38 -8.08 -7.90 -14.04
CA GLN A 38 -7.96 -8.18 -15.46
C GLN A 38 -8.78 -9.41 -15.87
N GLU A 39 -8.72 -10.50 -15.08
CA GLU A 39 -9.50 -11.70 -15.34
C GLU A 39 -11.02 -11.45 -15.21
N LEU A 40 -11.45 -10.68 -14.20
CA LEU A 40 -12.86 -10.31 -14.04
C LEU A 40 -13.37 -9.42 -15.19
N LEU A 41 -12.51 -8.54 -15.69
CA LEU A 41 -12.83 -7.72 -16.86
C LEU A 41 -12.97 -8.57 -18.14
N GLU A 42 -12.04 -9.50 -18.36
CA GLU A 42 -12.08 -10.45 -19.48
C GLU A 42 -13.35 -11.33 -19.45
N LEU A 43 -13.81 -11.70 -18.24
CA LEU A 43 -15.05 -12.45 -18.03
C LEU A 43 -16.32 -11.59 -18.14
N GLY A 44 -16.21 -10.27 -18.25
CA GLY A 44 -17.34 -9.34 -18.30
C GLY A 44 -18.09 -9.20 -16.96
N TRP A 45 -17.44 -9.52 -15.83
CA TRP A 45 -18.06 -9.44 -14.49
C TRP A 45 -17.94 -8.05 -13.88
N ILE A 46 -17.03 -7.24 -14.34
CA ILE A 46 -16.83 -5.85 -13.93
C ILE A 46 -16.81 -4.92 -15.14
N GLU A 47 -17.12 -3.64 -14.91
CA GLU A 47 -17.00 -2.60 -15.92
C GLU A 47 -15.54 -2.30 -16.25
N ASN A 48 -15.27 -1.77 -17.44
CA ASN A 48 -13.92 -1.36 -17.86
C ASN A 48 -13.49 -0.05 -17.19
N ARG A 49 -13.48 -0.06 -15.84
CA ARG A 49 -13.00 1.02 -14.98
C ARG A 49 -12.08 0.44 -13.93
N MET A 50 -10.81 0.35 -14.28
CA MET A 50 -9.78 -0.17 -13.38
C MET A 50 -9.36 0.88 -12.36
N PRO A 51 -9.07 0.48 -11.11
CA PRO A 51 -8.60 1.40 -10.08
C PRO A 51 -7.19 1.92 -10.38
N ARG A 52 -6.91 3.14 -9.94
CA ARG A 52 -5.52 3.61 -9.84
C ARG A 52 -4.82 2.85 -8.72
N MET A 53 -3.73 2.16 -9.03
CA MET A 53 -2.95 1.40 -8.06
C MET A 53 -1.87 2.29 -7.46
N VAL A 54 -1.83 2.34 -6.14
CA VAL A 54 -0.85 3.14 -5.40
C VAL A 54 0.02 2.23 -4.55
N THR A 55 1.32 2.34 -4.74
CA THR A 55 2.33 1.70 -3.89
C THR A 55 2.77 2.66 -2.80
N VAL A 56 2.78 2.20 -1.55
CA VAL A 56 3.41 2.92 -0.44
C VAL A 56 4.53 2.11 0.18
N GLN A 57 5.65 2.77 0.45
CA GLN A 57 6.81 2.22 1.17
C GLN A 57 7.21 3.15 2.31
N SER A 58 8.04 2.68 3.25
CA SER A 58 8.69 3.52 4.24
C SER A 58 9.90 4.23 3.61
N ASP A 59 10.20 5.45 4.03
CA ASP A 59 11.39 6.21 3.61
C ASP A 59 12.70 5.48 3.94
N GLY A 60 12.71 4.57 4.91
CA GLY A 60 13.84 3.71 5.21
C GLY A 60 14.06 2.55 4.23
N CYS A 61 13.08 2.21 3.37
CA CYS A 61 13.21 1.18 2.33
C CYS A 61 12.18 1.41 1.20
N ALA A 62 12.53 2.23 0.20
CA ALA A 62 11.61 2.66 -0.87
C ALA A 62 12.15 2.45 -2.30
N PRO A 63 12.63 1.24 -2.67
CA PRO A 63 13.20 1.00 -3.99
C PRO A 63 12.20 1.20 -5.12
N MET A 64 10.91 0.80 -4.93
CA MET A 64 9.87 0.98 -5.94
C MET A 64 9.53 2.45 -6.18
N VAL A 65 9.45 3.24 -5.10
CA VAL A 65 9.18 4.68 -5.16
C VAL A 65 10.26 5.38 -5.95
N ARG A 66 11.54 5.09 -5.62
CA ARG A 66 12.69 5.65 -6.31
C ARG A 66 12.68 5.31 -7.81
N ALA A 67 12.47 4.04 -8.16
CA ALA A 67 12.43 3.57 -9.54
C ALA A 67 11.27 4.18 -10.33
N PHE A 68 10.09 4.28 -9.72
CA PHE A 68 8.91 4.87 -10.35
C PHE A 68 9.15 6.32 -10.75
N HIS A 69 9.67 7.15 -9.82
CA HIS A 69 9.93 8.57 -10.09
C HIS A 69 11.11 8.80 -11.03
N GLN A 70 12.05 7.87 -11.11
CA GLN A 70 13.14 7.90 -12.09
C GLN A 70 12.74 7.37 -13.47
N GLY A 71 11.50 6.91 -13.66
CA GLY A 71 11.04 6.34 -14.92
C GLY A 71 11.68 4.99 -15.28
N LYS A 72 12.32 4.32 -14.30
CA LYS A 72 13.01 3.05 -14.53
C LYS A 72 12.03 1.89 -14.70
N GLU A 73 12.44 0.89 -15.50
CA GLU A 73 11.70 -0.36 -15.66
C GLU A 73 11.92 -1.31 -14.48
N PHE A 74 13.12 -1.30 -13.89
CA PHE A 74 13.52 -2.12 -12.74
C PHE A 74 13.97 -1.24 -11.58
N ALA A 75 13.79 -1.73 -10.35
CA ALA A 75 14.25 -1.04 -9.17
C ALA A 75 15.68 -1.45 -8.81
N ASP A 76 16.54 -0.46 -8.55
CA ASP A 76 17.87 -0.73 -8.01
C ASP A 76 17.76 -1.22 -6.56
N TYR A 77 18.71 -2.06 -6.15
CA TYR A 77 18.84 -2.52 -4.78
C TYR A 77 18.88 -1.31 -3.80
N TRP A 78 18.20 -1.47 -2.65
CA TRP A 78 18.17 -0.45 -1.60
C TRP A 78 19.20 -0.78 -0.53
N GLU A 79 20.27 0.01 -0.46
CA GLU A 79 21.30 -0.14 0.55
C GLU A 79 20.82 0.38 1.91
N GLY A 80 21.18 -0.31 2.99
CA GLY A 80 20.91 0.14 4.36
C GLY A 80 19.42 0.17 4.71
N ALA A 81 18.63 -0.76 4.19
CA ALA A 81 17.19 -0.83 4.47
C ALA A 81 16.91 -0.94 5.97
N ASP A 82 16.23 0.05 6.53
CA ASP A 82 15.85 0.13 7.93
C ASP A 82 14.46 0.74 8.07
N THR A 83 13.52 -0.02 8.63
CA THR A 83 12.14 0.40 8.89
C THR A 83 11.52 -0.46 9.98
N VAL A 84 10.67 0.13 10.80
CA VAL A 84 9.86 -0.61 11.79
C VAL A 84 8.79 -1.49 11.15
N ALA A 85 8.46 -1.25 9.88
CA ALA A 85 7.50 -2.02 9.10
C ALA A 85 8.20 -3.19 8.38
N ASP A 86 8.57 -4.24 9.12
CA ASP A 86 9.33 -5.39 8.62
C ASP A 86 8.71 -6.03 7.37
N GLY A 87 7.38 -6.07 7.28
CA GLY A 87 6.66 -6.68 6.15
C GLY A 87 6.84 -5.95 4.83
N ILE A 88 7.30 -4.70 4.84
CA ILE A 88 7.63 -3.92 3.64
C ILE A 88 9.13 -3.58 3.53
N ARG A 89 9.98 -4.10 4.43
CA ARG A 89 11.43 -3.99 4.34
C ARG A 89 11.99 -4.96 3.31
N VAL A 90 11.81 -4.67 2.04
CA VAL A 90 12.26 -5.49 0.91
C VAL A 90 13.17 -4.68 0.00
N PRO A 91 14.50 -4.78 0.18
CA PRO A 91 15.48 -4.03 -0.59
C PRO A 91 15.48 -4.30 -2.09
N SER A 92 15.01 -5.50 -2.50
CA SER A 92 14.89 -5.89 -3.89
C SER A 92 13.71 -6.85 -4.04
N ALA A 93 12.74 -6.52 -4.89
CA ALA A 93 11.58 -7.35 -5.16
C ALA A 93 11.74 -8.03 -6.53
N VAL A 94 11.47 -9.34 -6.59
CA VAL A 94 11.57 -10.12 -7.83
C VAL A 94 10.60 -9.64 -8.91
N GLY A 95 9.44 -9.12 -8.50
CA GLY A 95 8.39 -8.64 -9.40
C GLY A 95 8.35 -7.12 -9.60
N ASP A 96 9.45 -6.42 -9.36
CA ASP A 96 9.54 -4.95 -9.39
C ASP A 96 9.05 -4.36 -10.71
N PHE A 97 9.48 -4.90 -11.86
CA PHE A 97 9.07 -4.47 -13.19
C PHE A 97 7.55 -4.62 -13.41
N ILE A 98 6.93 -5.67 -12.85
CA ILE A 98 5.48 -5.86 -12.94
C ILE A 98 4.77 -4.79 -12.12
N ILE A 99 5.23 -4.51 -10.89
CA ILE A 99 4.67 -3.46 -10.04
C ILE A 99 4.75 -2.11 -10.75
N LEU A 100 5.95 -1.74 -11.23
CA LEU A 100 6.18 -0.47 -11.92
C LEU A 100 5.32 -0.32 -13.19
N LYS A 101 5.13 -1.41 -13.93
CA LYS A 101 4.23 -1.46 -15.08
C LYS A 101 2.78 -1.22 -14.66
N ILE A 102 2.29 -1.92 -13.65
CA ILE A 102 0.91 -1.76 -13.13
C ILE A 102 0.65 -0.32 -12.68
N LEU A 103 1.57 0.29 -11.94
CA LEU A 103 1.43 1.67 -11.50
C LEU A 103 1.26 2.64 -12.67
N ARG A 104 2.03 2.46 -13.75
CA ARG A 104 1.93 3.29 -14.95
C ARG A 104 0.65 3.03 -15.75
N GLU A 105 0.32 1.77 -15.98
CA GLU A 105 -0.89 1.38 -16.73
C GLU A 105 -2.17 1.81 -16.04
N SER A 106 -2.21 1.78 -14.70
CA SER A 106 -3.37 2.19 -13.91
C SER A 106 -3.51 3.72 -13.77
N GLY A 107 -2.54 4.51 -14.22
CA GLY A 107 -2.46 5.92 -13.90
C GLY A 107 -2.24 6.20 -12.40
N GLY A 108 -1.71 5.23 -11.70
CA GLY A 108 -1.41 5.30 -10.28
C GLY A 108 -0.09 5.99 -9.95
N THR A 109 0.39 5.77 -8.74
CA THR A 109 1.63 6.41 -8.27
C THR A 109 2.34 5.58 -7.22
N ALA A 110 3.57 5.96 -6.91
CA ALA A 110 4.35 5.43 -5.81
C ALA A 110 4.74 6.56 -4.87
N LEU A 111 4.65 6.34 -3.56
CA LEU A 111 5.10 7.31 -2.57
C LEU A 111 5.69 6.65 -1.34
N GLU A 112 6.60 7.35 -0.72
CA GLU A 112 7.15 6.99 0.57
C GLU A 112 6.50 7.81 1.69
N VAL A 113 6.45 7.22 2.88
CA VAL A 113 5.97 7.86 4.10
C VAL A 113 7.03 7.76 5.19
N PRO A 114 7.09 8.74 6.11
CA PRO A 114 8.09 8.74 7.17
C PRO A 114 7.93 7.54 8.11
N ASP A 115 8.97 6.75 8.29
CA ASP A 115 8.98 5.58 9.18
C ASP A 115 8.57 5.93 10.60
N ARG A 116 9.08 7.04 11.12
CA ARG A 116 8.77 7.56 12.47
C ARG A 116 7.28 7.87 12.71
N GLU A 117 6.48 8.01 11.64
CA GLU A 117 5.04 8.33 11.76
C GLU A 117 4.16 7.09 11.73
N LEU A 118 4.69 5.92 11.34
CA LEU A 118 3.93 4.70 11.14
C LEU A 118 3.18 4.26 12.41
N MET A 119 3.85 4.22 13.55
CA MET A 119 3.24 3.79 14.80
C MET A 119 2.22 4.80 15.34
N ARG A 120 2.41 6.11 15.10
CA ARG A 120 1.41 7.14 15.43
C ARG A 120 0.17 7.00 14.56
N ALA A 121 0.33 6.72 13.27
CA ALA A 121 -0.78 6.45 12.36
C ALA A 121 -1.52 5.17 12.74
N ALA A 122 -0.81 4.09 13.12
CA ALA A 122 -1.42 2.87 13.65
C ALA A 122 -2.25 3.14 14.92
N LYS A 123 -1.72 3.94 15.85
CA LYS A 123 -2.45 4.36 17.04
C LYS A 123 -3.70 5.18 16.71
N HIS A 124 -3.61 6.05 15.70
CA HIS A 124 -4.77 6.81 15.24
C HIS A 124 -5.86 5.90 14.67
N MET A 125 -5.50 4.91 13.82
CA MET A 125 -6.46 3.93 13.30
C MET A 125 -7.11 3.10 14.41
N ALA A 126 -6.34 2.70 15.42
CA ALA A 126 -6.88 1.98 16.58
C ALA A 126 -7.87 2.83 17.39
N ALA A 127 -7.57 4.11 17.59
CA ALA A 127 -8.42 5.01 18.38
C ALA A 127 -9.69 5.46 17.64
N ALA A 128 -9.59 5.70 16.31
CA ALA A 128 -10.70 6.20 15.51
C ALA A 128 -11.64 5.09 15.01
N GLU A 129 -11.08 3.95 14.61
CA GLU A 129 -11.80 2.89 13.89
C GLU A 129 -11.81 1.54 14.65
N GLY A 130 -11.11 1.45 15.80
CA GLY A 130 -10.94 0.17 16.51
C GLY A 130 -10.03 -0.84 15.79
N LEU A 131 -9.27 -0.40 14.79
CA LEU A 131 -8.42 -1.24 13.96
C LEU A 131 -7.00 -1.34 14.52
N PHE A 132 -6.67 -2.47 15.13
CA PHE A 132 -5.34 -2.75 15.66
C PHE A 132 -4.43 -3.29 14.56
N VAL A 133 -3.84 -2.39 13.78
CA VAL A 133 -3.10 -2.69 12.55
C VAL A 133 -1.58 -2.70 12.74
N ALA A 134 -0.90 -3.41 11.86
CA ALA A 134 0.55 -3.38 11.72
C ALA A 134 1.03 -2.05 11.10
N PRO A 135 2.31 -1.64 11.30
CA PRO A 135 2.85 -0.41 10.73
C PRO A 135 2.77 -0.35 9.21
N GLU A 136 2.87 -1.47 8.50
CA GLU A 136 2.66 -1.54 7.04
C GLU A 136 1.28 -1.05 6.64
N SER A 137 0.26 -1.46 7.38
CA SER A 137 -1.12 -1.05 7.14
C SER A 137 -1.31 0.44 7.44
N ALA A 138 -0.66 0.95 8.49
CA ALA A 138 -0.68 2.36 8.83
C ALA A 138 -0.02 3.26 7.76
N ALA A 139 0.95 2.72 7.03
CA ALA A 139 1.55 3.42 5.89
C ALA A 139 0.51 3.81 4.83
N THR A 140 -0.55 3.00 4.64
CA THR A 140 -1.61 3.30 3.68
C THR A 140 -2.43 4.52 4.08
N LEU A 141 -2.67 4.73 5.39
CA LEU A 141 -3.35 5.93 5.90
C LEU A 141 -2.50 7.19 5.65
N LEU A 142 -1.21 7.14 5.95
CA LEU A 142 -0.29 8.26 5.69
C LEU A 142 -0.22 8.60 4.20
N ALA A 143 -0.18 7.55 3.35
CA ALA A 143 -0.20 7.72 1.92
C ALA A 143 -1.50 8.38 1.43
N PHE A 144 -2.64 7.93 1.92
CA PHE A 144 -3.94 8.53 1.63
C PHE A 144 -3.98 10.01 2.02
N GLN A 145 -3.59 10.34 3.25
CA GLN A 145 -3.55 11.72 3.73
C GLN A 145 -2.65 12.61 2.86
N LYS A 146 -1.46 12.11 2.48
CA LYS A 146 -0.52 12.83 1.61
C LYS A 146 -1.10 13.07 0.21
N LEU A 147 -1.77 12.07 -0.37
CA LEU A 147 -2.40 12.20 -1.68
C LEU A 147 -3.59 13.16 -1.67
N MET A 148 -4.42 13.15 -0.62
CA MET A 148 -5.50 14.12 -0.41
C MET A 148 -4.95 15.56 -0.31
N GLN A 149 -3.90 15.77 0.49
CA GLN A 149 -3.25 17.09 0.63
C GLN A 149 -2.66 17.58 -0.69
N GLN A 150 -2.19 16.68 -1.56
CA GLN A 150 -1.66 16.99 -2.88
C GLN A 150 -2.75 17.20 -3.96
N GLY A 151 -4.03 17.02 -3.63
CA GLY A 151 -5.13 17.08 -4.60
C GLY A 151 -5.08 15.96 -5.65
N LYS A 152 -4.45 14.82 -5.31
CA LYS A 152 -4.35 13.64 -6.20
C LYS A 152 -5.47 12.63 -5.97
N ILE A 153 -6.22 12.80 -4.92
CA ILE A 153 -7.45 12.05 -4.61
C ILE A 153 -8.54 13.07 -4.33
N ASP A 154 -9.67 12.96 -5.00
CA ASP A 154 -10.83 13.80 -4.81
C ASP A 154 -11.74 13.26 -3.68
N ARG A 155 -12.58 14.15 -3.11
CA ARG A 155 -13.41 13.79 -1.95
C ARG A 155 -14.53 12.80 -2.26
N ASP A 156 -14.93 12.69 -3.50
CA ASP A 156 -15.98 11.80 -4.00
C ASP A 156 -15.44 10.46 -4.51
N GLU A 157 -14.11 10.29 -4.53
CA GLU A 157 -13.49 9.01 -4.91
C GLU A 157 -13.55 7.98 -3.78
N THR A 158 -13.87 6.76 -4.16
CA THR A 158 -13.80 5.60 -3.27
C THR A 158 -12.35 5.10 -3.19
N VAL A 159 -11.75 5.16 -2.00
CA VAL A 159 -10.38 4.74 -1.77
C VAL A 159 -10.34 3.52 -0.87
N LEU A 160 -9.68 2.46 -1.33
CA LEU A 160 -9.46 1.24 -0.54
C LEU A 160 -8.02 1.21 0.00
N LEU A 161 -7.90 1.19 1.32
CA LEU A 161 -6.63 1.00 2.03
C LEU A 161 -6.47 -0.47 2.38
N ILE A 162 -5.43 -1.13 1.87
CA ILE A 162 -5.20 -2.55 2.13
C ILE A 162 -4.45 -2.72 3.45
N SER A 163 -5.11 -3.38 4.43
CA SER A 163 -4.50 -3.77 5.70
C SER A 163 -3.95 -5.19 5.60
N THR A 164 -2.63 -5.33 5.62
CA THR A 164 -1.95 -6.62 5.39
C THR A 164 -1.53 -7.34 6.66
N GLY A 165 -1.64 -6.69 7.82
CA GLY A 165 -1.18 -7.28 9.07
C GLY A 165 -1.83 -6.71 10.32
N SER A 166 -1.81 -7.52 11.39
CA SER A 166 -2.27 -7.14 12.72
C SER A 166 -1.15 -6.51 13.54
N GLY A 167 -1.48 -5.51 14.36
CA GLY A 167 -0.59 -4.92 15.37
C GLY A 167 -0.06 -5.90 16.40
N MET A 168 -0.73 -7.07 16.56
CA MET A 168 -0.27 -8.14 17.44
C MET A 168 1.13 -8.67 17.10
N LYS A 169 1.57 -8.53 15.87
CA LYS A 169 2.93 -8.91 15.45
C LYS A 169 3.99 -7.92 15.93
N TYR A 170 3.58 -6.73 16.34
CA TYR A 170 4.43 -5.59 16.66
C TYR A 170 4.21 -5.07 18.09
N ILE A 171 3.87 -5.96 19.05
CA ILE A 171 3.57 -5.59 20.43
C ILE A 171 4.70 -4.77 21.08
N HIS A 172 5.97 -5.12 20.78
CA HIS A 172 7.12 -4.38 21.29
C HIS A 172 7.11 -2.90 20.85
N LEU A 173 6.72 -2.59 19.61
CA LEU A 173 6.60 -1.20 19.14
C LEU A 173 5.45 -0.45 19.83
N TRP A 174 4.36 -1.16 20.13
CA TRP A 174 3.25 -0.60 20.89
C TRP A 174 3.65 -0.28 22.34
N GLU A 175 4.44 -1.13 22.98
CA GLU A 175 4.99 -0.88 24.31
C GLU A 175 5.93 0.34 24.30
N GLU A 176 6.79 0.46 23.31
CA GLU A 176 7.68 1.60 23.14
C GLU A 176 6.91 2.91 22.90
N LEU A 177 5.88 2.87 22.04
CA LEU A 177 5.01 4.03 21.80
C LEU A 177 4.28 4.49 23.06
N THR A 178 3.74 3.55 23.85
CA THR A 178 2.99 3.88 25.06
C THR A 178 3.89 4.31 26.22
N SER A 179 5.13 3.83 26.26
CA SER A 179 6.14 4.25 27.25
C SER A 179 6.86 5.56 26.88
N GLY A 180 6.56 6.16 25.71
CA GLY A 180 7.17 7.40 25.25
C GLY A 180 8.60 7.24 24.70
N LYS A 181 9.03 6.00 24.42
CA LYS A 181 10.34 5.73 23.81
C LYS A 181 10.34 5.93 22.31
N LEU A 182 9.20 5.72 21.64
CA LEU A 182 8.95 6.11 20.26
C LEU A 182 8.26 7.49 20.27
N SER A 183 9.00 8.53 19.93
CA SER A 183 8.50 9.91 19.86
C SER A 183 8.18 10.32 18.43
#